data_7f859c700ba7790b1b1cbf96cf761731
#
_entry.id   7f859c700ba7790b1b1cbf96cf761731
#
_cell.length_a   1.000
_cell.length_b   1.000
_cell.length_c   1.000
_cell.angle_alpha   90.00
_cell.angle_beta   90.00
_cell.angle_gamma   90.00
#
_symmetry.space_group_name_H-M   'P 1'
#
loop_
_entity.id
_entity.type
_entity.pdbx_description
1 polymer ?
#
loop_
_entity_poly.entity_id
_entity_poly.type
_entity_poly.pdbx_seq_one_letter_code
_entity_poly.pdbx_strand_id
1 'polypeptide(L)'
;MNELLNFQTTMLDKNAKIYVAGHRGLVGSAIWKNLEEKGYTNLIGKTHTELDLLDGVAVRRFFDEEQPEYVFLAAAFVGGIMANSIYRADFIYKNLQIQQNVIGESFRHGVKKLLFLGSTCIYPRAVSYTHLTLPTN
;
A
#
# COMPACT_ATOMS: atom_id res chain seq x y z
N MET A 1 -14.40 -24.12 -23.64
CA MET A 1 -14.12 -22.71 -23.98
C MET A 1 -15.04 -21.77 -23.18
N ASN A 2 -15.05 -21.90 -21.84
CA ASN A 2 -15.86 -21.06 -20.94
C ASN A 2 -15.19 -20.83 -19.56
N GLU A 3 -13.87 -20.98 -19.43
CA GLU A 3 -13.16 -20.79 -18.16
C GLU A 3 -12.52 -19.39 -18.00
N LEU A 4 -12.61 -18.53 -19.00
CA LEU A 4 -11.93 -17.23 -19.00
C LEU A 4 -12.78 -16.05 -18.54
N LEU A 5 -14.03 -16.25 -18.12
CA LEU A 5 -14.94 -15.16 -17.68
C LEU A 5 -15.51 -15.30 -16.28
N ASN A 6 -15.02 -16.22 -15.47
CA ASN A 6 -15.32 -16.19 -14.04
C ASN A 6 -14.35 -15.25 -13.30
N PHE A 7 -14.37 -13.97 -13.65
CA PHE A 7 -14.05 -12.93 -12.71
C PHE A 7 -15.21 -12.88 -11.70
N GLN A 8 -15.37 -13.95 -10.94
CA GLN A 8 -16.05 -13.82 -9.67
C GLN A 8 -15.21 -12.82 -8.90
N THR A 9 -15.76 -11.64 -8.72
CA THR A 9 -15.31 -10.68 -7.73
C THR A 9 -15.43 -11.42 -6.40
N THR A 10 -14.38 -12.12 -6.01
CA THR A 10 -14.32 -12.81 -4.74
C THR A 10 -14.37 -11.70 -3.70
N MET A 11 -15.57 -11.43 -3.18
CA MET A 11 -15.72 -10.47 -2.10
C MET A 11 -14.84 -10.97 -0.96
N LEU A 12 -14.02 -10.09 -0.42
CA LEU A 12 -13.20 -10.41 0.73
C LEU A 12 -14.14 -10.88 1.86
N ASP A 13 -13.69 -11.89 2.61
CA ASP A 13 -14.40 -12.27 3.84
C ASP A 13 -14.53 -11.03 4.74
N LYS A 14 -15.76 -10.78 5.22
CA LYS A 14 -16.04 -9.63 6.09
C LYS A 14 -15.29 -9.67 7.42
N ASN A 15 -14.89 -10.84 7.86
CA ASN A 15 -14.11 -11.06 9.08
C ASN A 15 -12.59 -11.07 8.81
N ALA A 16 -12.17 -10.99 7.54
CA ALA A 16 -10.76 -11.00 7.21
C ALA A 16 -10.02 -9.86 7.89
N LYS A 17 -8.83 -10.16 8.38
CA LYS A 17 -7.97 -9.18 9.04
C LYS A 17 -7.27 -8.32 7.98
N ILE A 18 -7.57 -7.03 7.97
CA ILE A 18 -7.10 -6.08 6.96
C ILE A 18 -6.22 -5.02 7.62
N TYR A 19 -4.97 -4.95 7.20
CA TYR A 19 -4.06 -3.89 7.63
C TYR A 19 -4.05 -2.73 6.64
N VAL A 20 -4.28 -1.51 7.15
CA VAL A 20 -4.19 -0.27 6.36
C VAL A 20 -3.01 0.55 6.87
N ALA A 21 -1.85 0.36 6.24
CA ALA A 21 -0.67 1.17 6.50
C ALA A 21 -0.90 2.61 6.03
N GLY A 22 -0.78 3.56 6.94
CA GLY A 22 -1.08 4.97 6.66
C GLY A 22 -2.58 5.33 6.78
N HIS A 23 -3.34 4.60 7.60
CA HIS A 23 -4.79 4.77 7.82
C HIS A 23 -5.23 6.19 8.22
N ARG A 24 -4.34 7.03 8.75
CA ARG A 24 -4.60 8.45 9.09
C ARG A 24 -4.29 9.44 7.99
N GLY A 25 -3.64 8.99 6.91
CA GLY A 25 -3.37 9.83 5.75
C GLY A 25 -4.62 10.08 4.91
N LEU A 26 -4.54 10.99 3.93
CA LEU A 26 -5.66 11.35 3.06
C LEU A 26 -6.30 10.11 2.41
N VAL A 27 -5.50 9.31 1.74
CA VAL A 27 -5.99 8.12 1.01
C VAL A 27 -6.28 6.99 1.97
N GLY A 28 -5.40 6.74 2.96
CA GLY A 28 -5.59 5.66 3.93
C GLY A 28 -6.87 5.81 4.77
N SER A 29 -7.23 7.03 5.17
CA SER A 29 -8.47 7.29 5.91
C SER A 29 -9.72 7.08 5.04
N ALA A 30 -9.65 7.42 3.76
CA ALA A 30 -10.75 7.17 2.82
C ALA A 30 -10.95 5.66 2.58
N ILE A 31 -9.83 4.90 2.45
CA ILE A 31 -9.89 3.43 2.36
C ILE A 31 -10.50 2.85 3.62
N TRP A 32 -10.04 3.28 4.79
CA TRP A 32 -10.54 2.83 6.08
C TRP A 32 -12.06 3.01 6.18
N LYS A 33 -12.53 4.23 5.96
CA LYS A 33 -13.96 4.55 5.98
C LYS A 33 -14.77 3.71 5.00
N ASN A 34 -14.27 3.53 3.77
CA ASN A 34 -14.96 2.71 2.76
C ASN A 34 -15.05 1.23 3.18
N LEU A 35 -14.01 0.70 3.84
CA LEU A 35 -14.04 -0.66 4.37
C LEU A 35 -15.07 -0.80 5.49
N GLU A 36 -15.13 0.15 6.43
CA GLU A 36 -16.16 0.17 7.50
C GLU A 36 -17.58 0.24 6.93
N GLU A 37 -17.84 1.15 5.99
CA GLU A 37 -19.13 1.29 5.31
C GLU A 37 -19.55 0.01 4.57
N LYS A 38 -18.57 -0.76 4.09
CA LYS A 38 -18.81 -2.07 3.47
C LYS A 38 -18.94 -3.23 4.46
N GLY A 39 -18.88 -2.95 5.76
CA GLY A 39 -19.07 -3.94 6.81
C GLY A 39 -17.85 -4.80 7.13
N TYR A 40 -16.64 -4.34 6.81
CA TYR A 40 -15.40 -4.95 7.30
C TYR A 40 -15.10 -4.41 8.70
N THR A 41 -15.01 -5.28 9.68
CA THR A 41 -14.87 -4.89 11.09
C THR A 41 -13.48 -5.20 11.66
N ASN A 42 -12.74 -6.09 11.04
CA ASN A 42 -11.43 -6.51 11.53
C ASN A 42 -10.29 -5.71 10.85
N LEU A 43 -10.31 -4.40 11.09
CA LEU A 43 -9.34 -3.47 10.50
C LEU A 43 -8.22 -3.15 11.49
N ILE A 44 -6.98 -3.14 11.01
CA ILE A 44 -5.80 -2.77 11.77
C ILE A 44 -5.17 -1.52 11.17
N GLY A 45 -4.88 -0.55 12.01
CA GLY A 45 -4.11 0.64 11.68
C GLY A 45 -3.15 0.95 12.82
N LYS A 46 -1.90 1.26 12.51
CA LYS A 46 -0.89 1.73 13.46
C LYS A 46 -0.42 3.12 13.08
N THR A 47 -0.27 3.97 14.07
CA THR A 47 0.37 5.26 13.91
C THR A 47 1.88 5.12 13.79
N HIS A 48 2.57 6.15 13.32
CA HIS A 48 4.04 6.13 13.24
C HIS A 48 4.70 5.88 14.61
N THR A 49 4.11 6.36 15.70
CA THR A 49 4.62 6.15 17.05
C THR A 49 4.39 4.72 17.55
N GLU A 50 3.38 4.03 17.06
CA GLU A 50 3.09 2.63 17.41
C GLU A 50 3.86 1.65 16.53
N LEU A 51 4.09 2.01 15.27
CA LEU A 51 4.83 1.20 14.30
C LEU A 51 5.55 2.10 13.30
N ASP A 52 6.87 2.20 13.45
CA ASP A 52 7.72 2.84 12.45
C ASP A 52 7.99 1.87 11.30
N LEU A 53 7.46 2.19 10.14
CA LEU A 53 7.62 1.35 8.94
C LEU A 53 9.06 1.36 8.36
N LEU A 54 9.93 2.26 8.85
CA LEU A 54 11.36 2.25 8.53
C LEU A 54 12.11 1.18 9.33
N ASP A 55 11.59 0.78 10.50
CA ASP A 55 12.15 -0.28 11.31
C ASP A 55 11.67 -1.66 10.84
N GLY A 56 12.49 -2.34 10.05
CA GLY A 56 12.17 -3.67 9.54
C GLY A 56 11.96 -4.74 10.61
N VAL A 57 12.60 -4.59 11.78
CA VAL A 57 12.41 -5.53 12.91
C VAL A 57 11.04 -5.32 13.54
N ALA A 58 10.65 -4.06 13.75
CA ALA A 58 9.33 -3.73 14.28
C ALA A 58 8.22 -4.16 13.31
N VAL A 59 8.41 -3.95 12.00
CA VAL A 59 7.45 -4.39 10.97
C VAL A 59 7.30 -5.91 10.97
N ARG A 60 8.40 -6.66 11.03
CA ARG A 60 8.35 -8.12 11.10
C ARG A 60 7.56 -8.59 12.33
N ARG A 61 7.89 -8.08 13.51
CA ARG A 61 7.18 -8.41 14.75
C ARG A 61 5.68 -8.12 14.66
N PHE A 62 5.32 -6.99 14.08
CA PHE A 62 3.92 -6.64 13.83
C PHE A 62 3.22 -7.69 12.95
N PHE A 63 3.85 -8.14 11.87
CA PHE A 63 3.29 -9.17 11.01
C PHE A 63 3.24 -10.55 11.68
N ASP A 64 4.24 -10.88 12.52
CA ASP A 64 4.23 -12.12 13.35
C ASP A 64 3.05 -12.14 14.31
N GLU A 65 2.76 -11.01 14.96
CA GLU A 65 1.71 -10.88 15.97
C GLU A 65 0.31 -10.77 15.35
N GLU A 66 0.16 -9.91 14.36
CA GLU A 66 -1.16 -9.56 13.81
C GLU A 66 -1.62 -10.47 12.67
N GLN A 67 -0.71 -11.05 11.91
CA GLN A 67 -1.01 -11.96 10.80
C GLN A 67 -2.10 -11.41 9.85
N PRO A 68 -1.94 -10.23 9.24
CA PRO A 68 -2.95 -9.66 8.37
C PRO A 68 -3.13 -10.50 7.12
N GLU A 69 -4.37 -10.71 6.70
CA GLU A 69 -4.71 -11.45 5.48
C GLU A 69 -4.66 -10.56 4.22
N TYR A 70 -4.96 -9.28 4.40
CA TYR A 70 -4.95 -8.27 3.34
C TYR A 70 -4.22 -7.03 3.82
N VAL A 71 -3.48 -6.40 2.91
CA VAL A 71 -2.70 -5.21 3.21
C VAL A 71 -2.97 -4.11 2.19
N PHE A 72 -3.29 -2.92 2.67
CA PHE A 72 -3.32 -1.68 1.88
C PHE A 72 -2.12 -0.83 2.29
N LEU A 73 -1.18 -0.64 1.37
CA LEU A 73 0.00 0.20 1.61
C LEU A 73 -0.26 1.61 1.05
N ALA A 74 -0.83 2.46 1.91
CA ALA A 74 -1.08 3.88 1.66
C ALA A 74 -0.09 4.79 2.40
N ALA A 75 0.86 4.20 3.14
CA ALA A 75 1.89 4.93 3.85
C ALA A 75 3.02 5.30 2.90
N ALA A 76 3.45 6.56 2.98
CA ALA A 76 4.63 7.05 2.30
C ALA A 76 5.24 8.20 3.11
N PHE A 77 6.55 8.36 3.01
CA PHE A 77 7.22 9.56 3.49
C PHE A 77 7.00 10.65 2.45
N VAL A 78 6.15 11.61 2.78
CA VAL A 78 5.75 12.69 1.87
C VAL A 78 6.15 14.06 2.42
N GLY A 79 6.42 14.99 1.52
CA GLY A 79 6.71 16.38 1.84
C GLY A 79 6.24 17.29 0.72
N GLY A 80 6.24 18.60 0.97
CA GLY A 80 5.94 19.58 -0.05
C GLY A 80 7.00 19.63 -1.17
N ILE A 81 6.70 20.31 -2.27
CA ILE A 81 7.56 20.43 -3.47
C ILE A 81 8.98 20.87 -3.09
N MET A 82 9.12 21.84 -2.18
CA MET A 82 10.42 22.33 -1.73
C MET A 82 11.23 21.25 -0.99
N ALA A 83 10.60 20.52 -0.05
CA ALA A 83 11.26 19.46 0.69
C ALA A 83 11.71 18.32 -0.24
N ASN A 84 10.86 17.90 -1.17
CA ASN A 84 11.19 16.92 -2.19
C ASN A 84 12.35 17.38 -3.10
N SER A 85 12.47 18.66 -3.36
CA SER A 85 13.54 19.22 -4.19
C SER A 85 14.89 19.25 -3.47
N ILE A 86 14.89 19.48 -2.15
CA ILE A 86 16.10 19.61 -1.32
C ILE A 86 16.60 18.26 -0.83
N TYR A 87 15.68 17.39 -0.38
CA TYR A 87 16.01 16.11 0.27
C TYR A 87 15.65 14.89 -0.59
N ARG A 88 15.92 14.95 -1.88
CA ARG A 88 15.55 13.90 -2.86
C ARG A 88 16.02 12.50 -2.45
N ALA A 89 17.28 12.40 -2.00
CA ALA A 89 17.84 11.12 -1.60
C ALA A 89 17.15 10.55 -0.37
N ASP A 90 16.82 11.39 0.63
CA ASP A 90 16.14 10.95 1.84
C ASP A 90 14.71 10.47 1.52
N PHE A 91 13.99 11.19 0.64
CA PHE A 91 12.63 10.81 0.25
C PHE A 91 12.61 9.48 -0.48
N ILE A 92 13.47 9.30 -1.48
CA ILE A 92 13.52 8.02 -2.21
C ILE A 92 13.96 6.88 -1.30
N TYR A 93 15.00 7.08 -0.48
CA TYR A 93 15.52 6.07 0.43
C TYR A 93 14.46 5.60 1.43
N LYS A 94 13.82 6.53 2.14
CA LYS A 94 12.79 6.21 3.14
C LYS A 94 11.56 5.53 2.52
N ASN A 95 11.11 6.01 1.36
CA ASN A 95 9.98 5.39 0.68
C ASN A 95 10.29 3.98 0.20
N LEU A 96 11.46 3.76 -0.38
CA LEU A 96 11.90 2.41 -0.77
C LEU A 96 11.98 1.49 0.45
N GLN A 97 12.49 1.98 1.58
CA GLN A 97 12.60 1.18 2.80
C GLN A 97 11.22 0.79 3.36
N ILE A 98 10.26 1.73 3.43
CA ILE A 98 8.88 1.44 3.82
C ILE A 98 8.27 0.37 2.90
N GLN A 99 8.40 0.54 1.59
CA GLN A 99 7.88 -0.40 0.61
C GLN A 99 8.51 -1.78 0.78
N GLN A 100 9.84 -1.84 0.87
CA GLN A 100 10.58 -3.08 1.03
C GLN A 100 10.19 -3.82 2.31
N ASN A 101 10.06 -3.12 3.43
CA ASN A 101 9.66 -3.72 4.70
C ASN A 101 8.24 -4.29 4.63
N VAL A 102 7.26 -3.49 4.20
CA VAL A 102 5.86 -3.92 4.21
C VAL A 102 5.58 -5.00 3.14
N ILE A 103 6.09 -4.82 1.92
CA ILE A 103 5.91 -5.81 0.85
C ILE A 103 6.65 -7.11 1.17
N GLY A 104 7.88 -7.01 1.70
CA GLY A 104 8.68 -8.16 2.07
C GLY A 104 8.04 -9.00 3.19
N GLU A 105 7.54 -8.35 4.24
CA GLU A 105 6.86 -9.06 5.32
C GLU A 105 5.48 -9.58 4.90
N SER A 106 4.77 -8.86 4.03
CA SER A 106 3.53 -9.36 3.44
C SER A 106 3.75 -10.67 2.67
N PHE A 107 4.83 -10.76 1.90
CA PHE A 107 5.19 -11.97 1.16
C PHE A 107 5.58 -13.10 2.12
N ARG A 108 6.42 -12.84 3.12
CA ARG A 108 6.87 -13.86 4.10
C ARG A 108 5.74 -14.47 4.91
N HIS A 109 4.73 -13.65 5.26
CA HIS A 109 3.59 -14.06 6.07
C HIS A 109 2.39 -14.54 5.25
N GLY A 110 2.54 -14.72 3.94
CA GLY A 110 1.50 -15.28 3.09
C GLY A 110 0.25 -14.41 2.99
N VAL A 111 0.42 -13.08 3.01
CA VAL A 111 -0.68 -12.14 2.77
C VAL A 111 -1.37 -12.49 1.46
N LYS A 112 -2.69 -12.70 1.49
CA LYS A 112 -3.49 -13.14 0.35
C LYS A 112 -3.47 -12.13 -0.80
N LYS A 113 -3.52 -10.84 -0.45
CA LYS A 113 -3.44 -9.75 -1.43
C LYS A 113 -2.90 -8.48 -0.78
N LEU A 114 -1.97 -7.84 -1.49
CA LEU A 114 -1.44 -6.53 -1.13
C LEU A 114 -1.82 -5.53 -2.23
N LEU A 115 -2.37 -4.38 -1.84
CA LEU A 115 -2.56 -3.22 -2.70
C LEU A 115 -1.55 -2.15 -2.34
N PHE A 116 -0.64 -1.86 -3.26
CA PHE A 116 0.31 -0.76 -3.15
C PHE A 116 -0.20 0.44 -3.95
N LEU A 117 -0.25 1.59 -3.31
CA LEU A 117 -0.63 2.84 -3.96
C LEU A 117 0.62 3.52 -4.52
N GLY A 118 0.84 3.34 -5.81
CA GLY A 118 1.91 4.01 -6.54
C GLY A 118 1.56 5.48 -6.86
N SER A 119 2.52 6.19 -7.44
CA SER A 119 2.34 7.56 -7.90
C SER A 119 2.37 7.65 -9.42
N THR A 120 1.50 8.47 -9.99
CA THR A 120 1.55 8.81 -11.43
C THR A 120 2.77 9.67 -11.77
N CYS A 121 3.45 10.24 -10.77
CA CYS A 121 4.67 11.03 -10.96
C CYS A 121 5.89 10.21 -11.42
N ILE A 122 5.78 8.89 -11.50
CA ILE A 122 6.80 8.03 -12.10
C ILE A 122 6.87 8.17 -13.64
N TYR A 123 5.81 8.65 -14.25
CA TYR A 123 5.80 8.91 -15.69
C TYR A 123 6.43 10.27 -16.00
N PRO A 124 7.20 10.38 -17.09
CA PRO A 124 7.73 11.65 -17.52
C PRO A 124 6.59 12.62 -17.83
N ARG A 125 6.83 13.90 -17.61
CA ARG A 125 5.85 14.94 -17.99
C ARG A 125 5.50 14.77 -19.46
N ALA A 126 4.21 14.73 -19.76
CA ALA A 126 3.75 14.57 -21.14
C ALA A 126 4.37 15.68 -22.02
N VAL A 127 5.22 15.27 -22.94
CA VAL A 127 5.69 16.10 -24.02
C VAL A 127 4.88 15.75 -25.27
N SER A 128 4.63 16.69 -26.14
CA SER A 128 3.69 16.56 -27.27
C SER A 128 3.98 15.41 -28.24
N TYR A 129 5.11 14.75 -28.11
CA TYR A 129 5.53 13.59 -28.93
C TYR A 129 5.69 12.27 -28.15
N THR A 130 5.46 12.24 -26.84
CA THR A 130 5.47 10.98 -26.08
C THR A 130 4.06 10.39 -26.05
N HIS A 131 3.84 9.46 -26.96
CA HIS A 131 2.71 8.55 -26.84
C HIS A 131 3.17 7.32 -26.05
N LEU A 132 2.65 7.14 -24.85
CA LEU A 132 2.74 5.87 -24.17
C LEU A 132 1.75 4.92 -24.85
N THR A 133 2.21 4.27 -25.91
CA THR A 133 1.50 3.13 -26.44
C THR A 133 1.77 1.97 -25.52
N LEU A 134 0.75 1.53 -24.78
CA LEU A 134 0.80 0.21 -24.15
C LEU A 134 0.91 -0.82 -25.27
N PRO A 135 1.86 -1.77 -25.19
CA PRO A 135 1.89 -2.84 -26.16
C PRO A 135 0.58 -3.61 -26.05
N THR A 136 -0.24 -3.52 -27.08
CA THR A 136 -1.41 -4.38 -27.26
C THR A 136 -0.92 -5.70 -27.84
N ASN A 137 -0.80 -6.68 -26.96
CA ASN A 137 -0.71 -8.09 -27.39
C ASN A 137 -2.08 -8.72 -27.34
#